data_85003f2f10bc9de346382f3ed09bb19f
#
_entry.id   85003f2f10bc9de346382f3ed09bb19f
#
_cell.length_a   1.000
_cell.length_b   1.000
_cell.length_c   1.000
_cell.angle_alpha   90.00
_cell.angle_beta   90.00
_cell.angle_gamma   90.00
#
_symmetry.space_group_name_H-M   'P 1'
#
loop_
_entity.id
_entity.type
_entity.pdbx_description
1 polymer ?
#
loop_
_entity_poly.entity_id
_entity_poly.type
_entity_poly.pdbx_seq_one_letter_code
_entity_poly.pdbx_strand_id
1 'polypeptide(L)'
;MATKIGINGFGRIGRLVFRAAAADPDVTVMGINDPFIDLEYMAYLLRYDTVHGRFDGEIKVENGKLVVNGEAISVYNCMDPKEIPWGECGAEYVVESTGKF
;
A
#
# COMPACT_ATOMS: atom_id res chain seq x y z
N MET A 1 -8.30 -2.81 -18.70
CA MET A 1 -7.07 -3.23 -18.01
C MET A 1 -6.90 -2.44 -16.72
N ALA A 2 -6.45 -3.09 -15.68
CA ALA A 2 -6.27 -2.41 -14.41
C ALA A 2 -5.06 -1.47 -14.44
N THR A 3 -5.22 -0.28 -13.86
CA THR A 3 -4.11 0.64 -13.67
C THR A 3 -3.31 0.18 -12.46
N LYS A 4 -2.01 0.01 -12.63
CA LYS A 4 -1.12 -0.49 -11.58
C LYS A 4 -0.47 0.69 -10.86
N ILE A 5 -0.71 0.81 -9.57
CA ILE A 5 -0.19 1.93 -8.79
C ILE A 5 0.70 1.46 -7.63
N GLY A 6 1.60 2.35 -7.23
CA GLY A 6 2.34 2.24 -5.99
C GLY A 6 1.92 3.37 -5.07
N ILE A 7 2.04 3.16 -3.77
CA ILE A 7 1.72 4.19 -2.77
C ILE A 7 2.98 4.49 -1.98
N ASN A 8 3.44 5.73 -2.02
CA ASN A 8 4.59 6.18 -1.24
C ASN A 8 4.09 6.96 -0.04
N GLY A 9 4.18 6.36 1.13
CA GLY A 9 3.65 6.89 2.38
C GLY A 9 2.33 6.23 2.76
N PHE A 10 2.32 5.53 3.89
CA PHE A 10 1.14 4.78 4.34
C PHE A 10 0.55 5.38 5.62
N GLY A 11 0.46 6.71 5.65
CA GLY A 11 -0.26 7.43 6.68
C GLY A 11 -1.76 7.46 6.37
N ARG A 12 -2.46 8.46 6.88
CA ARG A 12 -3.92 8.56 6.68
C ARG A 12 -4.31 8.63 5.21
N ILE A 13 -3.60 9.46 4.44
CA ILE A 13 -3.91 9.66 3.03
C ILE A 13 -3.58 8.38 2.24
N GLY A 14 -2.43 7.77 2.51
CA GLY A 14 -2.04 6.53 1.83
C GLY A 14 -3.04 5.41 2.09
N ARG A 15 -3.51 5.27 3.34
CA ARG A 15 -4.51 4.27 3.68
C ARG A 15 -5.86 4.55 3.00
N LEU A 16 -6.24 5.82 2.89
CA LEU A 16 -7.47 6.19 2.19
C LEU A 16 -7.36 5.84 0.70
N VAL A 17 -6.23 6.15 0.07
CA VAL A 17 -5.97 5.81 -1.32
C VAL A 17 -6.01 4.29 -1.51
N PHE A 18 -5.39 3.55 -0.59
CA PHE A 18 -5.39 2.09 -0.64
C PHE A 18 -6.82 1.53 -0.61
N ARG A 19 -7.66 2.04 0.29
CA ARG A 19 -9.03 1.58 0.41
C ARG A 19 -9.86 1.88 -0.84
N ALA A 20 -9.66 3.06 -1.41
CA ALA A 20 -10.35 3.44 -2.64
C ALA A 20 -9.90 2.53 -3.80
N ALA A 21 -8.60 2.24 -3.89
CA ALA A 21 -8.07 1.36 -4.92
C ALA A 21 -8.58 -0.08 -4.75
N ALA A 22 -8.65 -0.56 -3.52
CA ALA A 22 -9.12 -1.92 -3.25
C ALA A 22 -10.58 -2.11 -3.64
N ALA A 23 -11.36 -1.04 -3.62
CA ALA A 23 -12.78 -1.06 -4.01
C ALA A 23 -12.98 -0.84 -5.51
N ASP A 24 -11.94 -0.48 -6.24
CA ASP A 24 -12.03 -0.17 -7.67
C ASP A 24 -11.41 -1.31 -8.50
N PRO A 25 -12.23 -2.03 -9.30
CA PRO A 25 -11.71 -3.13 -10.08
C PRO A 25 -10.75 -2.70 -11.20
N ASP A 26 -10.71 -1.41 -11.52
CA ASP A 26 -9.83 -0.89 -12.56
C ASP A 26 -8.47 -0.40 -12.00
N VAL A 27 -8.24 -0.55 -10.71
CA VAL A 27 -7.01 -0.13 -10.06
C VAL A 27 -6.44 -1.28 -9.23
N THR A 28 -5.14 -1.54 -9.38
CA THR A 28 -4.44 -2.55 -8.60
C THR A 28 -3.26 -1.91 -7.88
N VAL A 29 -3.17 -2.11 -6.57
CA VAL A 29 -2.02 -1.66 -5.79
C VAL A 29 -0.93 -2.71 -5.90
N MET A 30 0.21 -2.35 -6.46
CA MET A 30 1.33 -3.26 -6.69
C MET A 30 2.38 -3.18 -5.59
N GLY A 31 2.54 -2.03 -4.97
CA GLY A 31 3.52 -1.83 -3.92
C GLY A 31 3.20 -0.66 -3.02
N ILE A 32 3.72 -0.73 -1.80
CA ILE A 32 3.59 0.33 -0.80
C ILE A 32 4.95 0.57 -0.21
N ASN A 33 5.36 1.83 -0.10
CA ASN A 33 6.60 2.21 0.59
C ASN A 33 6.28 3.12 1.75
N ASP A 34 6.87 2.83 2.90
CA ASP A 34 6.89 3.76 4.03
C ASP A 34 8.14 3.47 4.86
N PRO A 35 9.04 4.45 5.04
CA PRO A 35 10.27 4.21 5.78
C PRO A 35 10.06 3.99 7.28
N PHE A 36 8.91 4.36 7.83
CA PHE A 36 8.63 4.30 9.25
C PHE A 36 7.61 3.26 9.66
N ILE A 37 6.96 2.61 8.70
CA ILE A 37 5.91 1.63 8.97
C ILE A 37 6.31 0.30 8.33
N ASP A 38 6.53 -0.71 9.17
CA ASP A 38 6.89 -2.03 8.67
C ASP A 38 5.66 -2.81 8.17
N LEU A 39 5.91 -3.95 7.57
CA LEU A 39 4.89 -4.78 6.97
C LEU A 39 3.78 -5.19 7.96
N GLU A 40 4.17 -5.64 9.13
CA GLU A 40 3.20 -6.09 10.12
C GLU A 40 2.36 -4.94 10.66
N TYR A 41 2.97 -3.78 10.84
CA TYR A 41 2.27 -2.61 11.30
C TYR A 41 1.32 -2.07 10.22
N MET A 42 1.70 -2.19 8.95
CA MET A 42 0.80 -1.85 7.84
C MET A 42 -0.46 -2.70 7.88
N ALA A 43 -0.31 -4.01 8.10
CA ALA A 43 -1.45 -4.92 8.21
C ALA A 43 -2.33 -4.54 9.39
N TYR A 44 -1.70 -4.21 10.53
CA TYR A 44 -2.43 -3.78 11.72
C TYR A 44 -3.23 -2.52 11.47
N LEU A 45 -2.61 -1.51 10.83
CA LEU A 45 -3.27 -0.24 10.55
C LEU A 45 -4.46 -0.42 9.60
N LEU A 46 -4.37 -1.31 8.64
CA LEU A 46 -5.49 -1.59 7.76
C LEU A 46 -6.64 -2.26 8.48
N ARG A 47 -6.33 -3.23 9.36
CA ARG A 47 -7.36 -3.97 10.10
C ARG A 47 -8.08 -3.09 11.12
N TYR A 48 -7.36 -2.21 11.78
CA TYR A 48 -7.85 -1.48 12.95
C TYR A 48 -7.79 0.03 12.80
N ASP A 49 -8.00 0.53 11.58
CA ASP A 49 -7.98 1.96 11.30
C ASP A 49 -9.18 2.63 11.95
N THR A 50 -8.93 3.47 12.96
CA THR A 50 -9.99 4.16 13.68
C THR A 50 -10.54 5.37 12.93
N VAL A 51 -9.80 5.86 11.94
CA VAL A 51 -10.21 7.03 11.14
C VAL A 51 -11.16 6.62 10.00
N HIS A 52 -10.80 5.54 9.30
CA HIS A 52 -11.55 5.09 8.12
C HIS A 52 -12.46 3.90 8.39
N GLY A 53 -12.46 3.39 9.62
CA GLY A 53 -13.22 2.23 9.99
C GLY A 53 -12.51 0.93 9.64
N ARG A 54 -13.12 -0.18 10.00
CA ARG A 54 -12.56 -1.50 9.77
C ARG A 54 -12.52 -1.82 8.28
N PHE A 55 -11.40 -2.35 7.80
CA PHE A 55 -11.27 -2.74 6.39
C PHE A 55 -12.15 -3.95 6.12
N ASP A 56 -12.95 -3.86 5.05
CA ASP A 56 -13.83 -4.95 4.64
C ASP A 56 -13.11 -5.82 3.63
N GLY A 57 -12.39 -6.81 4.14
CA GLY A 57 -11.61 -7.72 3.31
C GLY A 57 -10.63 -8.52 4.14
N GLU A 58 -9.96 -9.46 3.50
CA GLU A 58 -8.97 -10.31 4.14
C GLU A 58 -7.58 -9.70 4.01
N ILE A 59 -6.87 -9.58 5.13
CA ILE A 59 -5.53 -9.03 5.18
C ILE A 59 -4.62 -10.05 5.85
N LYS A 60 -3.53 -10.42 5.16
CA LYS A 60 -2.53 -11.37 5.65
C LYS A 60 -1.13 -10.85 5.40
N VAL A 61 -0.18 -11.40 6.11
CA VAL A 61 1.25 -11.17 5.88
C VAL A 61 1.87 -12.52 5.52
N GLU A 62 2.36 -12.65 4.29
CA GLU A 62 2.96 -13.89 3.81
C GLU A 62 4.20 -13.60 2.97
N ASN A 63 5.27 -14.35 3.21
CA ASN A 63 6.50 -14.28 2.42
C ASN A 63 7.07 -12.87 2.27
N GLY A 64 6.97 -12.06 3.34
CA GLY A 64 7.47 -10.69 3.32
C GLY A 64 6.61 -9.73 2.53
N LYS A 65 5.39 -10.10 2.20
CA LYS A 65 4.46 -9.26 1.44
C LYS A 65 3.13 -9.12 2.16
N LEU A 66 2.43 -8.03 1.84
CA LEU A 66 1.08 -7.80 2.33
C LEU A 66 0.12 -8.45 1.32
N VAL A 67 -0.68 -9.39 1.80
CA VAL A 67 -1.66 -10.07 0.94
C VAL A 67 -3.05 -9.58 1.30
N VAL A 68 -3.72 -8.95 0.36
CA VAL A 68 -5.05 -8.40 0.56
C VAL A 68 -5.99 -9.03 -0.46
N ASN A 69 -7.02 -9.71 0.04
CA ASN A 69 -7.99 -10.42 -0.80
C ASN A 69 -7.33 -11.36 -1.82
N GLY A 70 -6.23 -12.00 -1.40
CA GLY A 70 -5.50 -12.96 -2.23
C GLY A 70 -4.46 -12.35 -3.16
N GLU A 71 -4.32 -11.03 -3.19
CA GLU A 71 -3.32 -10.36 -4.03
C GLU A 71 -2.11 -9.91 -3.21
N ALA A 72 -0.92 -10.33 -3.63
CA ALA A 72 0.31 -9.99 -2.94
C ALA A 72 0.78 -8.59 -3.35
N ILE A 73 1.09 -7.77 -2.35
CA ILE A 73 1.55 -6.40 -2.53
C ILE A 73 2.96 -6.29 -1.95
N SER A 74 3.90 -5.79 -2.74
CA SER A 74 5.28 -5.60 -2.29
C SER A 74 5.34 -4.44 -1.29
N VAL A 75 6.10 -4.61 -0.21
CA VAL A 75 6.25 -3.59 0.82
C VAL A 75 7.72 -3.21 0.92
N TYR A 76 7.99 -1.91 0.89
CA TYR A 76 9.32 -1.36 0.97
C TYR A 76 9.43 -0.36 2.11
N ASN A 77 10.63 -0.21 2.65
CA ASN A 77 10.92 0.73 3.73
C ASN A 77 12.08 1.65 3.35
N CYS A 78 12.06 2.18 2.15
CA CYS A 78 13.12 3.02 1.63
C CYS A 78 12.94 4.48 2.07
N MET A 79 14.01 5.08 2.60
CA MET A 79 14.03 6.48 2.98
C MET A 79 14.18 7.39 1.76
N ASP A 80 14.96 6.96 0.78
CA ASP A 80 15.21 7.72 -0.44
C ASP A 80 14.21 7.30 -1.52
N PRO A 81 13.36 8.22 -2.01
CA PRO A 81 12.39 7.89 -3.06
C PRO A 81 13.02 7.29 -4.32
N LYS A 82 14.28 7.63 -4.59
CA LYS A 82 14.99 7.11 -5.77
C LYS A 82 15.34 5.64 -5.65
N GLU A 83 15.39 5.11 -4.45
CA GLU A 83 15.75 3.72 -4.20
C GLU A 83 14.56 2.77 -4.18
N ILE A 84 13.35 3.30 -4.27
CA ILE A 84 12.15 2.46 -4.26
C ILE A 84 12.04 1.74 -5.60
N PRO A 85 12.05 0.39 -5.62
CA PRO A 85 12.05 -0.34 -6.88
C PRO A 85 10.66 -0.51 -7.47
N TRP A 86 10.02 0.60 -7.83
CA TRP A 86 8.67 0.58 -8.40
C TRP A 86 8.56 -0.28 -9.65
N GLY A 87 9.62 -0.30 -10.46
CA GLY A 87 9.64 -1.12 -11.66
C GLY A 87 9.59 -2.62 -11.37
N GLU A 88 10.16 -3.05 -10.25
CA GLU A 88 10.16 -4.46 -9.88
C GLU A 88 8.79 -4.94 -9.44
N CYS A 89 8.01 -4.09 -8.79
CA CYS A 89 6.67 -4.48 -8.39
C CYS A 89 5.64 -4.27 -9.50
N GLY A 90 6.02 -3.60 -10.58
CA GLY A 90 5.16 -3.38 -11.73
C GLY A 90 4.25 -2.16 -11.64
N ALA A 91 4.51 -1.25 -10.70
CA ALA A 91 3.72 -0.03 -10.58
C ALA A 91 3.99 0.90 -11.76
N GLU A 92 2.92 1.37 -12.37
CA GLU A 92 3.00 2.30 -13.51
C GLU A 92 2.87 3.76 -13.06
N TYR A 93 2.14 3.99 -11.96
CA TYR A 93 1.96 5.30 -11.36
C TYR A 93 2.22 5.21 -9.86
N VAL A 94 2.76 6.26 -9.28
CA VAL A 94 3.03 6.31 -7.84
C VAL A 94 2.24 7.46 -7.24
N VAL A 95 1.46 7.14 -6.21
CA VAL A 95 0.72 8.14 -5.45
C VAL A 95 1.61 8.61 -4.31
N GLU A 96 1.94 9.89 -4.29
CA GLU A 96 2.76 10.49 -3.25
C GLU A 96 1.87 10.94 -2.10
N SER A 97 2.01 10.30 -0.96
CA SER A 97 1.16 10.57 0.21
C SER A 97 1.95 10.62 1.51
N THR A 98 3.22 11.01 1.44
CA THR A 98 4.06 11.10 2.63
C THR A 98 3.67 12.26 3.54
N GLY A 99 2.98 13.25 3.01
CA GLY A 99 2.56 14.40 3.79
C GLY A 99 3.64 15.45 4.02
N LYS A 100 4.76 15.34 3.32
CA LYS A 100 5.89 16.27 3.48
C LYS A 100 5.86 17.45 2.51
N PHE A 101 4.89 17.48 1.67
CA PHE A 101 4.81 18.52 0.63
C PHE A 101 3.49 19.22 0.66
#